data_162c283877925223097c586a1393d297
#
_entry.id   162c283877925223097c586a1393d297
#
_cell.length_a   1.000
_cell.length_b   1.000
_cell.length_c   1.000
_cell.angle_alpha   90.00
_cell.angle_beta   90.00
_cell.angle_gamma   90.00
#
_symmetry.space_group_name_H-M   'P 1'
#
loop_
_entity.id
_entity.type
_entity.pdbx_description
1 polymer ?
#
loop_
_entity_poly.entity_id
_entity_poly.type
_entity_poly.pdbx_seq_one_letter_code
_entity_poly.pdbx_strand_id
1 'polypeptide(L)'
;LITTPAATNIYFKSDNALHHLTINHSSADIVLAGNPDDLKCEGDLTITAGILRSTTSGATLEVDGNASVTGTLNWSGTSGGAVELGSLYINNGGTYNATSGTTTITNLNSSSGNRSFRLHTSGTLTHNNGKFLFNRNDDQYIGSTPSDATITFYDLEVSSSSSAAKQIRDMDLTVLNNLTVGANCNFTNEQS
;
A
#
# COMPACT_ATOMS: atom_id res chain seq x y z
N LEU A 1 18.34 3.49 -7.92
CA LEU A 1 17.65 4.02 -9.10
C LEU A 1 17.70 2.99 -10.22
N ILE A 2 16.55 2.48 -10.65
CA ILE A 2 16.43 1.55 -11.78
C ILE A 2 15.91 2.33 -12.98
N THR A 3 16.65 2.29 -14.08
CA THR A 3 16.38 3.09 -15.30
C THR A 3 16.29 2.23 -16.56
N THR A 4 15.88 0.97 -16.46
CA THR A 4 15.84 0.07 -17.61
C THR A 4 14.61 0.29 -18.47
N PRO A 5 14.72 0.26 -19.81
CA PRO A 5 13.61 0.54 -20.74
C PRO A 5 12.73 -0.68 -21.06
N ALA A 6 12.95 -1.84 -20.46
CA ALA A 6 12.24 -3.08 -20.73
C ALA A 6 11.90 -3.81 -19.44
N ALA A 7 11.01 -4.80 -19.53
CA ALA A 7 10.72 -5.68 -18.41
C ALA A 7 12.01 -6.36 -17.93
N THR A 8 12.34 -6.17 -16.67
CA THR A 8 13.55 -6.69 -16.06
C THR A 8 13.17 -7.54 -14.87
N ASN A 9 13.53 -8.81 -14.91
CA ASN A 9 13.40 -9.69 -13.77
C ASN A 9 14.48 -9.35 -12.74
N ILE A 10 14.08 -9.04 -11.53
CA ILE A 10 14.98 -8.83 -10.41
C ILE A 10 14.78 -9.98 -9.44
N TYR A 11 15.90 -10.62 -9.12
CA TYR A 11 15.95 -11.72 -8.16
C TYR A 11 16.49 -11.16 -6.86
N PHE A 12 15.69 -11.19 -5.81
CA PHE A 12 16.14 -10.88 -4.46
C PHE A 12 16.44 -12.19 -3.74
N LYS A 13 17.54 -12.20 -3.02
CA LYS A 13 17.84 -13.29 -2.12
C LYS A 13 17.11 -13.03 -0.80
N SER A 14 16.45 -14.04 -0.26
CA SER A 14 15.56 -13.97 0.91
C SER A 14 16.10 -13.24 2.15
N ASP A 15 17.41 -13.09 2.26
CA ASP A 15 18.07 -12.51 3.43
C ASP A 15 18.58 -11.08 3.21
N ASN A 16 18.28 -10.47 2.06
CA ASN A 16 18.75 -9.14 1.71
C ASN A 16 17.58 -8.15 1.64
N ALA A 17 17.58 -7.18 2.55
CA ALA A 17 16.70 -6.03 2.47
C ALA A 17 17.38 -4.89 1.70
N LEU A 18 16.58 -4.13 0.94
CA LEU A 18 16.98 -2.84 0.40
C LEU A 18 16.73 -1.76 1.45
N HIS A 19 17.61 -0.76 1.54
CA HIS A 19 17.32 0.36 2.43
C HIS A 19 16.21 1.22 1.83
N HIS A 20 16.37 1.70 0.59
CA HIS A 20 15.34 2.38 -0.18
C HIS A 20 15.29 1.86 -1.61
N LEU A 21 14.11 1.85 -2.22
CA LEU A 21 13.95 1.52 -3.63
C LEU A 21 13.25 2.67 -4.36
N THR A 22 13.88 3.19 -5.42
CA THR A 22 13.27 4.17 -6.32
C THR A 22 13.21 3.66 -7.75
N ILE A 23 12.03 3.67 -8.33
CA ILE A 23 11.78 3.36 -9.74
C ILE A 23 11.32 4.64 -10.41
N ASN A 24 12.09 5.13 -11.39
CA ASN A 24 11.85 6.40 -12.06
C ASN A 24 12.19 6.33 -13.56
N HIS A 25 11.47 5.47 -14.26
CA HIS A 25 11.57 5.41 -15.72
C HIS A 25 10.24 4.92 -16.29
N SER A 26 9.64 5.67 -17.20
CA SER A 26 8.28 5.41 -17.69
C SER A 26 8.12 4.05 -18.40
N SER A 27 9.18 3.52 -18.98
CA SER A 27 9.18 2.18 -19.62
C SER A 27 9.71 1.06 -18.71
N ALA A 28 10.04 1.36 -17.43
CA ALA A 28 10.49 0.31 -16.51
C ALA A 28 9.31 -0.61 -16.15
N ASP A 29 9.51 -1.91 -16.33
CA ASP A 29 8.63 -2.97 -15.84
C ASP A 29 9.49 -3.94 -15.02
N ILE A 30 9.49 -3.71 -13.71
CA ILE A 30 10.29 -4.49 -12.77
C ILE A 30 9.43 -5.63 -12.26
N VAL A 31 9.85 -6.84 -12.60
CA VAL A 31 9.16 -8.07 -12.20
C VAL A 31 10.00 -8.74 -11.11
N LEU A 32 9.41 -8.95 -9.95
CA LEU A 32 10.01 -9.86 -8.98
C LEU A 32 9.87 -11.29 -9.51
N ALA A 33 10.99 -11.97 -9.57
CA ALA A 33 11.04 -13.34 -10.04
C ALA A 33 12.03 -14.14 -9.17
N GLY A 34 11.65 -15.31 -8.79
CA GLY A 34 12.47 -16.18 -7.93
C GLY A 34 11.60 -17.12 -7.08
N ASN A 35 12.19 -17.72 -6.08
CA ASN A 35 11.50 -18.46 -5.04
C ASN A 35 12.37 -18.43 -3.77
N PRO A 36 11.98 -17.69 -2.72
CA PRO A 36 10.79 -16.84 -2.64
C PRO A 36 10.93 -15.52 -3.44
N ASP A 37 9.80 -15.01 -3.96
CA ASP A 37 9.70 -13.70 -4.64
C ASP A 37 9.38 -12.59 -3.63
N ASP A 38 10.13 -12.53 -2.55
CA ASP A 38 9.91 -11.59 -1.47
C ASP A 38 10.78 -10.35 -1.68
N LEU A 39 10.18 -9.17 -1.53
CA LEU A 39 10.89 -7.90 -1.52
C LEU A 39 10.73 -7.23 -0.16
N LYS A 40 11.85 -6.94 0.49
CA LYS A 40 11.90 -6.12 1.69
C LYS A 40 12.64 -4.81 1.44
N CYS A 41 12.00 -3.70 1.83
CA CYS A 41 12.60 -2.37 1.92
C CYS A 41 12.51 -1.90 3.38
N GLU A 42 13.67 -1.72 4.04
CA GLU A 42 13.73 -1.17 5.42
C GLU A 42 13.41 0.32 5.50
N GLY A 43 13.46 1.02 4.39
CA GLY A 43 13.09 2.42 4.25
C GLY A 43 11.95 2.58 3.25
N ASP A 44 12.02 3.58 2.39
CA ASP A 44 10.92 3.96 1.50
C ASP A 44 10.96 3.22 0.16
N LEU A 45 9.78 2.95 -0.38
CA LEU A 45 9.55 2.58 -1.77
C LEU A 45 8.97 3.78 -2.51
N THR A 46 9.64 4.24 -3.57
CA THR A 46 9.16 5.34 -4.41
C THR A 46 9.05 4.87 -5.87
N ILE A 47 7.84 4.88 -6.41
CA ILE A 47 7.59 4.59 -7.82
C ILE A 47 7.12 5.89 -8.48
N THR A 48 8.07 6.66 -9.02
CA THR A 48 7.76 7.92 -9.69
C THR A 48 7.18 7.68 -11.08
N ALA A 49 7.72 6.67 -11.79
CA ALA A 49 7.24 6.23 -13.09
C ALA A 49 7.60 4.76 -13.30
N GLY A 50 6.88 4.06 -14.19
CA GLY A 50 7.09 2.63 -14.45
C GLY A 50 6.27 1.73 -13.53
N ILE A 51 6.61 0.46 -13.51
CA ILE A 51 5.85 -0.60 -12.86
C ILE A 51 6.79 -1.40 -11.93
N LEU A 52 6.34 -1.67 -10.72
CA LEU A 52 6.85 -2.74 -9.86
C LEU A 52 5.75 -3.77 -9.69
N ARG A 53 6.04 -5.02 -9.98
CA ARG A 53 5.05 -6.10 -9.87
C ARG A 53 5.65 -7.44 -9.48
N SER A 54 4.82 -8.29 -8.90
CA SER A 54 5.04 -9.74 -8.85
C SER A 54 3.87 -10.48 -9.50
N THR A 55 4.18 -11.64 -10.07
CA THR A 55 3.21 -12.55 -10.66
C THR A 55 3.19 -13.91 -9.96
N THR A 56 4.02 -14.09 -8.95
CA THR A 56 4.16 -15.35 -8.23
C THR A 56 3.14 -15.43 -7.10
N SER A 57 2.44 -16.55 -7.05
CA SER A 57 1.49 -16.84 -5.96
C SER A 57 2.21 -16.83 -4.61
N GLY A 58 1.64 -16.13 -3.63
CA GLY A 58 2.20 -16.03 -2.28
C GLY A 58 3.36 -15.05 -2.11
N ALA A 59 3.80 -14.35 -3.19
CA ALA A 59 4.87 -13.36 -3.08
C ALA A 59 4.55 -12.26 -2.07
N THR A 60 5.55 -11.84 -1.29
CA THR A 60 5.42 -10.82 -0.26
C THR A 60 6.12 -9.52 -0.64
N LEU A 61 5.56 -8.41 -0.18
CA LEU A 61 6.18 -7.09 -0.22
C LEU A 61 6.15 -6.50 1.19
N GLU A 62 7.31 -6.17 1.73
CA GLU A 62 7.46 -5.47 3.01
C GLU A 62 8.19 -4.15 2.79
N VAL A 63 7.58 -3.06 3.23
CA VAL A 63 8.17 -1.71 3.19
C VAL A 63 7.99 -1.08 4.56
N ASP A 64 9.06 -0.98 5.35
CA ASP A 64 8.97 -0.44 6.72
C ASP A 64 8.66 1.07 6.71
N GLY A 65 9.09 1.77 5.67
CA GLY A 65 8.83 3.19 5.45
C GLY A 65 7.55 3.49 4.67
N ASN A 66 7.58 4.55 3.90
CA ASN A 66 6.46 4.99 3.08
C ASN A 66 6.54 4.41 1.66
N ALA A 67 5.44 3.84 1.18
CA ALA A 67 5.25 3.50 -0.23
C ALA A 67 4.55 4.66 -0.95
N SER A 68 5.30 5.37 -1.81
CA SER A 68 4.83 6.50 -2.61
C SER A 68 4.72 6.11 -4.08
N VAL A 69 3.51 6.08 -4.63
CA VAL A 69 3.20 5.52 -5.95
C VAL A 69 2.61 6.59 -6.85
N THR A 70 3.39 7.03 -7.86
CA THR A 70 2.94 7.84 -8.99
C THR A 70 2.92 7.01 -10.28
N GLY A 71 3.77 5.98 -10.38
CA GLY A 71 3.70 4.92 -11.38
C GLY A 71 2.71 3.81 -10.97
N THR A 72 3.09 2.55 -11.15
CA THR A 72 2.24 1.40 -10.83
C THR A 72 2.91 0.44 -9.85
N LEU A 73 2.24 0.15 -8.75
CA LEU A 73 2.53 -0.98 -7.87
C LEU A 73 1.47 -2.06 -8.12
N ASN A 74 1.88 -3.25 -8.57
CA ASN A 74 0.95 -4.29 -8.97
C ASN A 74 1.25 -5.63 -8.29
N TRP A 75 0.43 -5.99 -7.31
CA TRP A 75 0.44 -7.27 -6.61
C TRP A 75 -0.78 -8.14 -6.92
N SER A 76 -1.58 -7.79 -7.93
CA SER A 76 -2.80 -8.53 -8.29
C SER A 76 -2.55 -9.94 -8.81
N GLY A 77 -1.37 -10.22 -9.34
CA GLY A 77 -0.96 -11.55 -9.81
C GLY A 77 -0.57 -12.51 -8.69
N THR A 78 -0.46 -12.04 -7.44
CA THR A 78 -0.04 -12.83 -6.29
C THR A 78 -1.25 -13.36 -5.53
N SER A 79 -1.76 -14.52 -5.91
CA SER A 79 -2.87 -15.14 -5.17
C SER A 79 -2.46 -15.40 -3.73
N GLY A 80 -3.15 -14.75 -2.76
CA GLY A 80 -2.89 -14.89 -1.34
C GLY A 80 -1.58 -14.26 -0.85
N GLY A 81 -0.85 -13.52 -1.69
CA GLY A 81 0.36 -12.80 -1.28
C GLY A 81 0.07 -11.74 -0.22
N ALA A 82 1.06 -11.46 0.62
CA ALA A 82 0.95 -10.42 1.65
C ALA A 82 1.72 -9.15 1.22
N VAL A 83 1.13 -7.99 1.51
CA VAL A 83 1.78 -6.69 1.35
C VAL A 83 1.73 -5.99 2.70
N GLU A 84 2.90 -5.63 3.24
CA GLU A 84 3.01 -4.84 4.47
C GLU A 84 3.74 -3.54 4.16
N LEU A 85 3.11 -2.41 4.51
CA LEU A 85 3.62 -1.07 4.22
C LEU A 85 3.54 -0.23 5.50
N GLY A 86 4.57 0.54 5.78
CA GLY A 86 4.49 1.54 6.84
C GLY A 86 3.35 2.51 6.55
N SER A 87 3.37 3.17 5.40
CA SER A 87 2.24 3.96 4.90
C SER A 87 2.12 3.83 3.38
N LEU A 88 0.95 4.11 2.82
CA LEU A 88 0.69 4.01 1.38
C LEU A 88 0.12 5.30 0.82
N TYR A 89 0.80 5.89 -0.15
CA TYR A 89 0.36 7.06 -0.87
C TYR A 89 0.23 6.76 -2.36
N ILE A 90 -1.00 6.76 -2.86
CA ILE A 90 -1.32 6.66 -4.28
C ILE A 90 -1.52 8.10 -4.77
N ASN A 91 -0.49 8.61 -5.44
CA ASN A 91 -0.41 9.99 -5.88
C ASN A 91 -1.22 10.23 -7.17
N ASN A 92 -1.18 11.46 -7.68
CA ASN A 92 -1.83 11.83 -8.94
C ASN A 92 -1.35 10.93 -10.09
N GLY A 93 -2.28 10.21 -10.72
CA GLY A 93 -2.01 9.25 -11.79
C GLY A 93 -1.41 7.91 -11.34
N GLY A 94 -1.11 7.76 -10.05
CA GLY A 94 -0.58 6.51 -9.49
C GLY A 94 -1.62 5.39 -9.48
N THR A 95 -1.15 4.15 -9.56
CA THR A 95 -2.01 2.96 -9.51
C THR A 95 -1.47 1.96 -8.50
N TYR A 96 -2.34 1.50 -7.61
CA TYR A 96 -2.09 0.32 -6.79
C TYR A 96 -3.12 -0.77 -7.08
N ASN A 97 -2.65 -1.88 -7.66
CA ASN A 97 -3.42 -3.10 -7.80
C ASN A 97 -3.03 -4.02 -6.63
N ALA A 98 -3.90 -4.11 -5.64
CA ALA A 98 -3.63 -4.85 -4.42
C ALA A 98 -3.60 -6.37 -4.65
N THR A 99 -3.02 -7.10 -3.70
CA THR A 99 -3.14 -8.56 -3.63
C THR A 99 -4.58 -8.99 -3.32
N SER A 100 -4.95 -10.21 -3.67
CA SER A 100 -6.16 -10.85 -3.16
C SER A 100 -6.01 -11.37 -1.71
N GLY A 101 -4.81 -11.29 -1.14
CA GLY A 101 -4.54 -11.56 0.27
C GLY A 101 -4.74 -10.33 1.15
N THR A 102 -3.77 -10.03 2.01
CA THR A 102 -3.86 -8.89 2.93
C THR A 102 -2.85 -7.80 2.58
N THR A 103 -3.32 -6.57 2.47
CA THR A 103 -2.49 -5.35 2.51
C THR A 103 -2.56 -4.77 3.92
N THR A 104 -1.45 -4.80 4.65
CA THR A 104 -1.33 -4.28 6.02
C THR A 104 -0.66 -2.92 6.01
N ILE A 105 -1.23 -1.95 6.73
CA ILE A 105 -0.65 -0.62 6.94
C ILE A 105 -0.31 -0.46 8.42
N THR A 106 0.99 -0.33 8.72
CA THR A 106 1.53 -0.45 10.07
C THR A 106 1.94 0.88 10.71
N ASN A 107 2.05 1.96 9.92
CA ASN A 107 2.58 3.23 10.41
C ASN A 107 1.81 4.43 9.81
N LEU A 108 2.34 5.62 9.99
CA LEU A 108 1.89 6.85 9.34
C LEU A 108 3.08 7.64 8.80
N ASN A 109 2.82 8.50 7.84
CA ASN A 109 3.81 9.44 7.33
C ASN A 109 3.58 10.82 7.98
N SER A 110 4.47 11.19 8.89
CA SER A 110 4.42 12.47 9.59
C SER A 110 4.61 13.68 8.67
N SER A 111 5.32 13.51 7.55
CA SER A 111 5.58 14.57 6.58
C SER A 111 4.35 14.97 5.75
N SER A 112 3.25 14.22 5.83
CA SER A 112 2.04 14.44 5.02
C SER A 112 0.76 14.46 5.86
N GLY A 113 0.79 15.15 6.99
CA GLY A 113 -0.38 15.32 7.85
C GLY A 113 -0.78 14.06 8.61
N ASN A 114 0.19 13.21 8.96
CA ASN A 114 -0.01 12.00 9.76
C ASN A 114 -0.97 10.98 9.12
N ARG A 115 -1.01 10.88 7.78
CA ARG A 115 -1.84 9.88 7.11
C ARG A 115 -1.11 8.55 6.98
N SER A 116 -1.79 7.47 7.25
CA SER A 116 -1.32 6.10 7.00
C SER A 116 -1.62 5.65 5.58
N PHE A 117 -2.75 6.11 5.05
CA PHE A 117 -3.18 5.86 3.69
C PHE A 117 -3.68 7.15 3.05
N ARG A 118 -3.25 7.40 1.81
CA ARG A 118 -3.72 8.52 1.02
C ARG A 118 -3.99 8.10 -0.42
N LEU A 119 -5.20 8.40 -0.91
CA LEU A 119 -5.54 8.29 -2.32
C LEU A 119 -5.74 9.69 -2.91
N HIS A 120 -4.99 10.00 -3.97
CA HIS A 120 -5.28 11.19 -4.79
C HIS A 120 -6.54 10.95 -5.62
N THR A 121 -7.34 12.00 -5.86
CA THR A 121 -8.59 11.88 -6.66
C THR A 121 -8.38 11.32 -8.07
N SER A 122 -7.19 11.50 -8.64
CA SER A 122 -6.78 10.91 -9.93
C SER A 122 -5.94 9.64 -9.77
N GLY A 123 -5.77 9.13 -8.55
CA GLY A 123 -5.13 7.86 -8.28
C GLY A 123 -6.11 6.70 -8.44
N THR A 124 -5.59 5.51 -8.63
CA THR A 124 -6.40 4.29 -8.79
C THR A 124 -6.03 3.26 -7.74
N LEU A 125 -7.01 2.78 -7.00
CA LEU A 125 -6.91 1.61 -6.13
C LEU A 125 -7.80 0.50 -6.67
N THR A 126 -7.22 -0.69 -6.93
CA THR A 126 -7.97 -1.91 -7.24
C THR A 126 -7.78 -2.90 -6.10
N HIS A 127 -8.84 -3.21 -5.37
CA HIS A 127 -8.78 -4.02 -4.15
C HIS A 127 -8.62 -5.54 -4.38
N ASN A 128 -8.91 -6.04 -5.59
CA ASN A 128 -8.83 -7.46 -5.98
C ASN A 128 -9.44 -8.46 -4.97
N ASN A 129 -10.52 -8.06 -4.30
CA ASN A 129 -11.20 -8.82 -3.24
C ASN A 129 -10.30 -9.17 -2.04
N GLY A 130 -9.18 -8.47 -1.89
CA GLY A 130 -8.29 -8.59 -0.75
C GLY A 130 -8.72 -7.76 0.44
N LYS A 131 -8.05 -7.99 1.56
CA LYS A 131 -8.28 -7.28 2.81
C LYS A 131 -7.28 -6.15 2.98
N PHE A 132 -7.75 -4.99 3.44
CA PHE A 132 -6.92 -3.93 3.99
C PHE A 132 -6.99 -3.96 5.52
N LEU A 133 -5.83 -4.03 6.15
CA LEU A 133 -5.67 -4.07 7.61
C LEU A 133 -4.85 -2.85 8.07
N PHE A 134 -5.44 -2.04 8.95
CA PHE A 134 -4.77 -0.93 9.63
C PHE A 134 -4.53 -1.33 11.09
N ASN A 135 -3.28 -1.66 11.46
CA ASN A 135 -2.99 -2.28 12.76
C ASN A 135 -1.94 -1.56 13.62
N ARG A 136 -1.70 -0.28 13.35
CA ARG A 136 -0.81 0.51 14.22
C ARG A 136 -1.39 0.65 15.63
N ASN A 137 -0.54 0.62 16.64
CA ASN A 137 -0.93 0.77 18.05
C ASN A 137 -1.21 2.22 18.48
N ASP A 138 -1.09 3.16 17.56
CA ASP A 138 -1.46 4.57 17.70
C ASP A 138 -2.49 4.97 16.64
N ASP A 139 -2.86 6.24 16.66
CA ASP A 139 -3.80 6.81 15.69
C ASP A 139 -3.34 6.59 14.24
N GLN A 140 -4.30 6.30 13.38
CA GLN A 140 -4.09 6.17 11.94
C GLN A 140 -5.17 6.95 11.20
N TYR A 141 -4.74 7.63 10.12
CA TYR A 141 -5.63 8.41 9.28
C TYR A 141 -5.66 7.87 7.86
N ILE A 142 -6.87 7.63 7.37
CA ILE A 142 -7.15 7.20 6.00
C ILE A 142 -7.80 8.40 5.31
N GLY A 143 -7.26 8.87 4.21
CA GLY A 143 -7.78 10.09 3.60
C GLY A 143 -7.46 10.26 2.12
N SER A 144 -8.01 11.31 1.53
CA SER A 144 -7.74 11.72 0.16
C SER A 144 -7.03 13.06 0.07
N THR A 145 -6.52 13.40 -1.11
CA THR A 145 -5.95 14.70 -1.43
C THR A 145 -6.04 14.92 -2.94
N PRO A 146 -6.65 16.00 -3.42
CA PRO A 146 -7.56 16.87 -2.66
C PRO A 146 -8.69 16.10 -2.00
N SER A 147 -9.48 16.75 -1.15
CA SER A 147 -10.67 16.15 -0.51
C SER A 147 -11.64 15.56 -1.53
N ASP A 148 -12.53 14.67 -1.07
CA ASP A 148 -13.68 14.12 -1.82
C ASP A 148 -13.38 12.95 -2.78
N ALA A 149 -12.22 12.27 -2.68
CA ALA A 149 -12.08 10.98 -3.34
C ALA A 149 -12.95 9.92 -2.65
N THR A 150 -13.56 9.04 -3.45
CA THR A 150 -14.20 7.83 -2.92
C THR A 150 -13.18 6.70 -2.89
N ILE A 151 -13.01 6.08 -1.73
CA ILE A 151 -12.18 4.88 -1.60
C ILE A 151 -13.08 3.67 -1.38
N THR A 152 -12.82 2.61 -2.14
CA THR A 152 -13.52 1.34 -2.01
C THR A 152 -12.56 0.26 -1.58
N PHE A 153 -12.84 -0.36 -0.42
CA PHE A 153 -12.19 -1.59 0.02
C PHE A 153 -13.16 -2.77 -0.13
N TYR A 154 -12.65 -3.96 -0.33
CA TYR A 154 -13.46 -5.17 -0.29
C TYR A 154 -13.68 -5.59 1.17
N ASP A 155 -12.61 -5.97 1.88
CA ASP A 155 -12.61 -6.17 3.32
C ASP A 155 -11.75 -5.07 3.98
N LEU A 156 -12.26 -4.45 5.02
CA LEU A 156 -11.54 -3.48 5.83
C LEU A 156 -11.51 -3.94 7.29
N GLU A 157 -10.31 -4.02 7.83
CA GLU A 157 -10.10 -4.28 9.25
C GLU A 157 -9.27 -3.16 9.88
N VAL A 158 -9.71 -2.65 11.01
CA VAL A 158 -8.95 -1.74 11.86
C VAL A 158 -8.71 -2.41 13.20
N SER A 159 -7.47 -2.47 13.63
CA SER A 159 -7.08 -3.13 14.89
C SER A 159 -5.98 -2.39 15.61
N SER A 160 -5.87 -2.61 16.91
CA SER A 160 -4.80 -2.08 17.73
C SER A 160 -4.68 -2.92 19.01
N SER A 161 -3.47 -3.06 19.55
CA SER A 161 -3.25 -3.65 20.86
C SER A 161 -3.43 -2.65 22.00
N SER A 162 -3.48 -1.34 21.70
CA SER A 162 -3.75 -0.25 22.63
C SER A 162 -4.91 0.61 22.13
N SER A 163 -5.45 1.49 23.00
CA SER A 163 -6.49 2.43 22.57
C SER A 163 -5.97 3.35 21.47
N ALA A 164 -6.61 3.32 20.30
CA ALA A 164 -6.20 4.09 19.15
C ALA A 164 -7.40 4.58 18.33
N ALA A 165 -7.32 5.82 17.84
CA ALA A 165 -8.28 6.34 16.88
C ALA A 165 -7.91 5.91 15.46
N LYS A 166 -8.89 5.39 14.72
CA LYS A 166 -8.80 5.12 13.29
C LYS A 166 -9.79 6.04 12.60
N GLN A 167 -9.29 7.02 11.89
CA GLN A 167 -10.11 8.11 11.36
C GLN A 167 -10.11 8.11 9.84
N ILE A 168 -11.31 8.31 9.28
CA ILE A 168 -11.48 8.63 7.87
C ILE A 168 -11.57 10.13 7.76
N ARG A 169 -10.77 10.71 6.88
CA ARG A 169 -10.68 12.16 6.69
C ARG A 169 -10.75 12.52 5.22
N ASP A 170 -11.55 13.55 4.92
CA ASP A 170 -11.60 14.19 3.61
C ASP A 170 -11.93 13.21 2.46
N MET A 171 -12.81 12.22 2.68
CA MET A 171 -13.15 11.22 1.68
C MET A 171 -14.43 10.45 1.99
N ASP A 172 -15.02 9.88 0.95
CA ASP A 172 -16.06 8.88 1.07
C ASP A 172 -15.46 7.47 1.14
N LEU A 173 -15.94 6.66 2.09
CA LEU A 173 -15.53 5.27 2.25
C LEU A 173 -16.65 4.31 1.88
N THR A 174 -16.33 3.33 1.04
CA THR A 174 -17.16 2.18 0.76
C THR A 174 -16.44 0.89 1.15
N VAL A 175 -17.12 0.00 1.89
CA VAL A 175 -16.65 -1.36 2.17
C VAL A 175 -17.64 -2.33 1.58
N LEU A 176 -17.20 -3.17 0.64
CA LEU A 176 -18.07 -4.03 -0.15
C LEU A 176 -18.51 -5.31 0.57
N ASN A 177 -17.65 -5.85 1.44
CA ASN A 177 -17.90 -7.15 2.07
C ASN A 177 -17.89 -7.03 3.60
N ASN A 178 -16.74 -6.98 4.25
CA ASN A 178 -16.66 -6.94 5.70
C ASN A 178 -15.94 -5.68 6.22
N LEU A 179 -16.54 -5.04 7.23
CA LEU A 179 -15.88 -4.07 8.10
C LEU A 179 -15.68 -4.69 9.48
N THR A 180 -14.42 -4.82 9.90
CA THR A 180 -14.05 -5.31 11.24
C THR A 180 -13.39 -4.21 12.04
N VAL A 181 -13.95 -3.90 13.21
CA VAL A 181 -13.38 -2.92 14.15
C VAL A 181 -12.92 -3.66 15.41
N GLY A 182 -11.63 -3.66 15.66
CA GLY A 182 -11.02 -4.32 16.82
C GLY A 182 -11.40 -3.67 18.15
N ALA A 183 -11.29 -4.41 19.22
CA ALA A 183 -11.78 -4.04 20.55
C ALA A 183 -11.19 -2.72 21.10
N ASN A 184 -9.97 -2.37 20.71
CA ASN A 184 -9.26 -1.17 21.19
C ASN A 184 -9.29 -0.04 20.15
N CYS A 185 -10.12 -0.11 19.12
CA CYS A 185 -10.20 0.89 18.07
C CYS A 185 -11.44 1.75 18.22
N ASN A 186 -11.25 3.07 18.09
CA ASN A 186 -12.32 4.00 17.84
C ASN A 186 -12.29 4.39 16.35
N PHE A 187 -13.23 3.85 15.56
CA PHE A 187 -13.30 4.10 14.12
C PHE A 187 -14.32 5.20 13.85
N THR A 188 -13.85 6.35 13.37
CA THR A 188 -14.66 7.54 13.18
C THR A 188 -14.51 8.11 11.78
N ASN A 189 -15.55 8.78 11.28
CA ASN A 189 -15.52 9.60 10.07
C ASN A 189 -15.46 11.06 10.51
N GLU A 190 -14.33 11.72 10.22
CA GLU A 190 -14.16 13.16 10.43
C GLU A 190 -14.10 13.84 9.06
N GLN A 191 -15.23 14.34 8.63
CA GLN A 191 -15.30 15.24 7.47
C GLN A 191 -15.19 16.68 7.97
N SER A 192 -14.25 17.42 7.42
CA SER A 192 -14.04 18.86 7.69
C SER A 192 -14.89 19.71 6.74
#